data_9f991528e3fe6379d40960fb124d97d6
#
_entry.id   9f991528e3fe6379d40960fb124d97d6
#
_cell.length_a   1.000
_cell.length_b   1.000
_cell.length_c   1.000
_cell.angle_alpha   90.00
_cell.angle_beta   90.00
_cell.angle_gamma   90.00
#
_symmetry.space_group_name_H-M   'P 1'
#
loop_
_entity.id
_entity.type
_entity.pdbx_description
1 polymer ?
#
loop_
_entity_poly.entity_id
_entity_poly.type
_entity_poly.pdbx_seq_one_letter_code
_entity_poly.pdbx_strand_id
1 'polypeptide(L)'
;MKVRQPLGAMICVTGRLSADATTCVRALAPLLQLELNLKAIEFATSADALVSLEAKPNFRTLGKRWGKETPRAAAAIAALDSDTLRAFENGTPVIIRVDDTAHALLADEVGIQRRASGALVVQEDGTRFAALDPVISPALRSEGLAREVVSRVQRMRKETGLHVSDRIQLEISGPDAVRDAVAAHREWIAGEVLAASLVTKDATDVAFTAVAVDLDGITAHFALTKDR
;
A
#
# COMPACT_ATOMS: atom_id res chain seq x y z
N MET A 1 5.17 1.67 -8.08
CA MET A 1 5.39 1.87 -6.63
C MET A 1 6.87 2.09 -6.42
N LYS A 2 7.26 3.09 -5.63
CA LYS A 2 8.67 3.43 -5.41
C LYS A 2 9.27 2.46 -4.39
N VAL A 3 10.38 1.83 -4.71
CA VAL A 3 10.99 0.74 -3.91
C VAL A 3 11.36 1.19 -2.48
N ARG A 4 11.71 2.48 -2.29
CA ARG A 4 12.14 3.01 -0.99
C ARG A 4 11.03 3.69 -0.20
N GLN A 5 9.86 3.87 -0.79
CA GLN A 5 8.72 4.46 -0.09
C GLN A 5 8.18 3.48 0.94
N PRO A 6 8.24 3.79 2.24
CA PRO A 6 7.59 2.96 3.24
C PRO A 6 6.07 3.06 3.12
N LEU A 7 5.42 1.96 3.41
CA LEU A 7 3.96 1.82 3.39
C LEU A 7 3.44 1.66 4.82
N GLY A 8 2.16 1.96 5.03
CA GLY A 8 1.50 1.81 6.31
C GLY A 8 1.33 0.35 6.72
N ALA A 9 0.10 -0.09 6.92
CA ALA A 9 -0.21 -1.45 7.31
C ALA A 9 -0.63 -2.31 6.13
N MET A 10 -0.31 -3.60 6.21
CA MET A 10 -0.90 -4.65 5.39
C MET A 10 -1.72 -5.57 6.29
N ILE A 11 -2.90 -5.95 5.86
CA ILE A 11 -3.76 -6.90 6.55
C ILE A 11 -3.67 -8.24 5.82
N CYS A 12 -3.24 -9.29 6.54
CA CYS A 12 -3.19 -10.65 6.04
C CYS A 12 -4.37 -11.44 6.63
N VAL A 13 -5.20 -12.02 5.78
CA VAL A 13 -6.34 -12.85 6.22
C VAL A 13 -5.88 -14.29 6.39
N THR A 14 -6.00 -14.81 7.60
CA THR A 14 -5.52 -16.14 7.98
C THR A 14 -6.60 -17.19 8.07
N GLY A 15 -7.89 -16.82 8.10
CA GLY A 15 -8.99 -17.78 8.29
C GLY A 15 -9.18 -18.80 7.17
N ARG A 16 -8.55 -18.58 6.02
CA ARG A 16 -8.53 -19.53 4.88
C ARG A 16 -7.25 -20.34 4.80
N LEU A 17 -6.30 -20.10 5.70
CA LEU A 17 -5.03 -20.82 5.76
C LEU A 17 -5.12 -22.01 6.74
N SER A 18 -4.29 -23.01 6.52
CA SER A 18 -4.08 -24.05 7.54
C SER A 18 -3.43 -23.49 8.80
N ALA A 19 -3.53 -24.20 9.93
CA ALA A 19 -2.90 -23.79 11.18
C ALA A 19 -1.38 -23.61 11.04
N ASP A 20 -0.72 -24.54 10.35
CA ASP A 20 0.73 -24.47 10.10
C ASP A 20 1.10 -23.29 9.22
N ALA A 21 0.35 -23.02 8.15
CA ALA A 21 0.55 -21.85 7.28
C ALA A 21 0.34 -20.54 8.04
N THR A 22 -0.67 -20.47 8.89
CA THR A 22 -0.93 -19.28 9.74
C THR A 22 0.22 -19.04 10.70
N THR A 23 0.72 -20.08 11.35
CA THR A 23 1.88 -20.01 12.27
C THR A 23 3.13 -19.54 11.52
N CYS A 24 3.39 -20.10 10.34
CA CYS A 24 4.54 -19.73 9.50
C CYS A 24 4.48 -18.24 9.07
N VAL A 25 3.34 -17.78 8.56
CA VAL A 25 3.19 -16.36 8.12
C VAL A 25 3.37 -15.40 9.29
N ARG A 26 2.83 -15.73 10.47
CA ARG A 26 3.01 -14.92 11.68
C ARG A 26 4.48 -14.86 12.12
N ALA A 27 5.18 -15.98 12.09
CA ALA A 27 6.60 -16.04 12.44
C ALA A 27 7.48 -15.24 11.46
N LEU A 28 7.09 -15.20 10.18
CA LEU A 28 7.80 -14.45 9.13
C LEU A 28 7.39 -12.98 9.04
N ALA A 29 6.41 -12.51 9.82
CA ALA A 29 5.92 -11.13 9.75
C ALA A 29 7.02 -10.07 9.86
N PRO A 30 8.01 -10.17 10.77
CA PRO A 30 9.10 -9.17 10.84
C PRO A 30 9.94 -9.12 9.56
N LEU A 31 10.21 -10.27 8.95
CA LEU A 31 10.94 -10.33 7.68
C LEU A 31 10.12 -9.73 6.53
N LEU A 32 8.83 -10.07 6.45
CA LEU A 32 7.93 -9.51 5.45
C LEU A 32 7.77 -7.99 5.58
N GLN A 33 7.72 -7.46 6.82
CA GLN A 33 7.70 -6.02 7.05
C GLN A 33 8.93 -5.33 6.48
N LEU A 34 10.11 -5.91 6.73
CA LEU A 34 11.38 -5.38 6.24
C LEU A 34 11.45 -5.41 4.71
N GLU A 35 11.17 -6.54 4.10
CA GLU A 35 11.27 -6.75 2.64
C GLU A 35 10.24 -5.92 1.85
N LEU A 36 9.04 -5.76 2.40
CA LEU A 36 7.95 -5.02 1.76
C LEU A 36 7.91 -3.53 2.17
N ASN A 37 8.83 -3.06 3.00
CA ASN A 37 8.83 -1.71 3.57
C ASN A 37 7.51 -1.35 4.28
N LEU A 38 6.94 -2.27 5.03
CA LEU A 38 5.69 -2.07 5.77
C LEU A 38 5.97 -1.64 7.21
N LYS A 39 5.12 -0.76 7.75
CA LYS A 39 5.17 -0.40 9.17
C LYS A 39 4.53 -1.44 10.07
N ALA A 40 3.49 -2.12 9.57
CA ALA A 40 2.81 -3.17 10.30
C ALA A 40 2.27 -4.26 9.36
N ILE A 41 2.15 -5.49 9.90
CA ILE A 41 1.32 -6.54 9.33
C ILE A 41 0.29 -6.91 10.39
N GLU A 42 -0.97 -6.71 10.05
CA GLU A 42 -2.11 -7.08 10.87
C GLU A 42 -2.67 -8.42 10.38
N PHE A 43 -3.26 -9.19 11.28
CA PHE A 43 -3.83 -10.47 10.95
C PHE A 43 -5.30 -10.49 11.27
N ALA A 44 -6.13 -10.70 10.25
CA ALA A 44 -7.57 -10.88 10.38
C ALA A 44 -7.94 -12.34 10.14
N THR A 45 -9.01 -12.81 10.76
CA THR A 45 -9.56 -14.15 10.53
C THR A 45 -10.48 -14.19 9.31
N SER A 46 -11.11 -13.05 8.98
CA SER A 46 -12.03 -12.93 7.83
C SER A 46 -11.67 -11.73 6.96
N ALA A 47 -12.01 -11.81 5.69
CA ALA A 47 -11.92 -10.72 4.74
C ALA A 47 -13.19 -9.82 4.75
N ASP A 48 -14.20 -10.15 5.53
CA ASP A 48 -15.53 -9.53 5.44
C ASP A 48 -15.54 -8.02 5.65
N ALA A 49 -14.70 -7.53 6.56
CA ALA A 49 -14.51 -6.10 6.81
C ALA A 49 -13.66 -5.38 5.74
N LEU A 50 -12.90 -6.13 4.96
CA LEU A 50 -11.94 -5.62 3.98
C LEU A 50 -12.52 -5.57 2.56
N VAL A 51 -13.63 -6.26 2.33
CA VAL A 51 -14.24 -6.43 1.02
C VAL A 51 -15.75 -6.24 1.09
N SER A 52 -16.27 -5.37 0.25
CA SER A 52 -17.69 -5.32 -0.06
C SER A 52 -18.01 -6.24 -1.23
N LEU A 53 -19.18 -6.87 -1.17
CA LEU A 53 -19.71 -7.66 -2.27
C LEU A 53 -20.69 -6.80 -3.07
N GLU A 54 -20.57 -6.85 -4.39
CA GLU A 54 -21.51 -6.21 -5.31
C GLU A 54 -22.14 -7.27 -6.22
N ALA A 55 -23.44 -7.20 -6.35
CA ALA A 55 -24.18 -8.07 -7.26
C ALA A 55 -24.02 -7.60 -8.70
N LYS A 56 -23.66 -8.50 -9.58
CA LYS A 56 -23.64 -8.28 -11.04
C LYS A 56 -24.73 -9.14 -11.68
N PRO A 57 -25.87 -8.57 -12.09
CA PRO A 57 -26.95 -9.30 -12.73
C PRO A 57 -26.47 -9.99 -14.01
N ASN A 58 -26.83 -11.27 -14.18
CA ASN A 58 -26.54 -12.01 -15.41
C ASN A 58 -27.69 -11.86 -16.40
N PHE A 59 -27.62 -10.83 -17.23
CA PHE A 59 -28.67 -10.51 -18.21
C PHE A 59 -29.00 -11.66 -19.16
N ARG A 60 -28.05 -12.55 -19.45
CA ARG A 60 -28.28 -13.71 -20.31
C ARG A 60 -29.26 -14.71 -19.68
N THR A 61 -29.11 -14.99 -18.40
CA THR A 61 -29.99 -15.88 -17.65
C THR A 61 -31.32 -15.19 -17.32
N LEU A 62 -31.24 -13.94 -16.86
CA LEU A 62 -32.41 -13.14 -16.52
C LEU A 62 -33.34 -12.96 -17.73
N GLY A 63 -32.82 -12.72 -18.93
CA GLY A 63 -33.61 -12.55 -20.13
C GLY A 63 -34.48 -13.77 -20.48
N LYS A 64 -34.00 -14.98 -20.16
CA LYS A 64 -34.75 -16.22 -20.38
C LYS A 64 -35.90 -16.40 -19.41
N ARG A 65 -35.75 -15.98 -18.16
CA ARG A 65 -36.74 -16.15 -17.10
C ARG A 65 -37.72 -14.98 -17.03
N TRP A 66 -37.24 -13.76 -17.20
CA TRP A 66 -37.96 -12.52 -16.91
C TRP A 66 -38.48 -11.79 -18.16
N GLY A 67 -37.96 -12.10 -19.35
CA GLY A 67 -38.40 -11.46 -20.60
C GLY A 67 -38.41 -9.92 -20.50
N LYS A 68 -39.61 -9.32 -20.60
CA LYS A 68 -39.74 -7.84 -20.53
C LYS A 68 -39.47 -7.25 -19.14
N GLU A 69 -39.53 -8.03 -18.10
CA GLU A 69 -39.27 -7.60 -16.69
C GLU A 69 -37.78 -7.70 -16.31
N THR A 70 -36.93 -8.19 -17.21
CA THR A 70 -35.49 -8.32 -16.99
C THR A 70 -34.82 -7.05 -16.39
N PRO A 71 -35.13 -5.82 -16.83
CA PRO A 71 -34.49 -4.62 -16.26
C PRO A 71 -34.88 -4.43 -14.77
N ARG A 72 -36.11 -4.75 -14.38
CA ARG A 72 -36.58 -4.63 -12.99
C ARG A 72 -35.94 -5.70 -12.09
N ALA A 73 -35.89 -6.94 -12.56
CA ALA A 73 -35.17 -8.02 -11.88
C ALA A 73 -33.71 -7.71 -11.70
N ALA A 74 -33.04 -7.19 -12.75
CA ALA A 74 -31.64 -6.76 -12.68
C ALA A 74 -31.42 -5.64 -11.67
N ALA A 75 -32.33 -4.65 -11.62
CA ALA A 75 -32.26 -3.57 -10.62
C ALA A 75 -32.41 -4.10 -9.19
N ALA A 76 -33.38 -5.02 -8.96
CA ALA A 76 -33.56 -5.64 -7.66
C ALA A 76 -32.36 -6.47 -7.20
N ILE A 77 -31.71 -7.19 -8.12
CA ILE A 77 -30.45 -7.92 -7.86
C ILE A 77 -29.31 -6.95 -7.56
N ALA A 78 -29.14 -5.91 -8.36
CA ALA A 78 -28.06 -4.93 -8.18
C ALA A 78 -28.17 -4.13 -6.86
N ALA A 79 -29.38 -4.06 -6.29
CA ALA A 79 -29.65 -3.39 -5.01
C ALA A 79 -29.37 -4.26 -3.77
N LEU A 80 -28.99 -5.54 -3.94
CA LEU A 80 -28.65 -6.41 -2.83
C LEU A 80 -27.40 -5.91 -2.11
N ASP A 81 -27.47 -5.85 -0.79
CA ASP A 81 -26.34 -5.47 0.05
C ASP A 81 -25.32 -6.60 0.21
N SER A 82 -24.13 -6.22 0.73
CA SER A 82 -23.00 -7.13 0.89
C SER A 82 -23.30 -8.30 1.84
N ASP A 83 -24.11 -8.08 2.88
CA ASP A 83 -24.42 -9.11 3.87
C ASP A 83 -25.42 -10.14 3.31
N THR A 84 -26.39 -9.68 2.56
CA THR A 84 -27.32 -10.55 1.81
C THR A 84 -26.56 -11.39 0.77
N LEU A 85 -25.60 -10.80 0.06
CA LEU A 85 -24.79 -11.54 -0.91
C LEU A 85 -23.87 -12.56 -0.25
N ARG A 86 -23.31 -12.28 0.94
CA ARG A 86 -22.57 -13.27 1.73
C ARG A 86 -23.46 -14.44 2.18
N ALA A 87 -24.65 -14.12 2.68
CA ALA A 87 -25.62 -15.16 3.05
C ALA A 87 -25.95 -16.05 1.85
N PHE A 88 -26.13 -15.46 0.67
CA PHE A 88 -26.37 -16.18 -0.58
C PHE A 88 -25.21 -17.10 -0.98
N GLU A 89 -23.95 -16.61 -0.93
CA GLU A 89 -22.75 -17.43 -1.19
C GLU A 89 -22.64 -18.62 -0.21
N ASN A 90 -23.09 -18.43 1.03
CA ASN A 90 -23.13 -19.48 2.06
C ASN A 90 -24.34 -20.43 1.94
N GLY A 91 -25.12 -20.31 0.87
CA GLY A 91 -26.25 -21.19 0.58
C GLY A 91 -27.60 -20.77 1.22
N THR A 92 -27.67 -19.58 1.83
CA THR A 92 -28.93 -19.05 2.36
C THR A 92 -29.78 -18.56 1.19
N PRO A 93 -31.05 -19.02 1.04
CA PRO A 93 -31.94 -18.54 0.00
C PRO A 93 -32.20 -17.04 0.13
N VAL A 94 -32.07 -16.30 -0.96
CA VAL A 94 -32.37 -14.87 -1.03
C VAL A 94 -33.63 -14.65 -1.89
N ILE A 95 -34.50 -13.79 -1.41
CA ILE A 95 -35.72 -13.41 -2.09
C ILE A 95 -35.58 -11.99 -2.62
N ILE A 96 -35.76 -11.81 -3.93
CA ILE A 96 -35.88 -10.49 -4.57
C ILE A 96 -37.34 -10.16 -4.81
N ARG A 97 -37.68 -8.87 -4.81
CA ARG A 97 -39.02 -8.41 -5.17
C ARG A 97 -39.01 -7.71 -6.51
N VAL A 98 -39.88 -8.17 -7.38
CA VAL A 98 -40.14 -7.55 -8.70
C VAL A 98 -41.64 -7.30 -8.81
N ASP A 99 -42.03 -6.04 -8.97
CA ASP A 99 -43.46 -5.62 -9.03
C ASP A 99 -44.30 -6.20 -7.90
N ASP A 100 -43.83 -6.06 -6.64
CA ASP A 100 -44.45 -6.58 -5.40
C ASP A 100 -44.54 -8.11 -5.27
N THR A 101 -44.06 -8.84 -6.28
CA THR A 101 -44.02 -10.31 -6.23
C THR A 101 -42.66 -10.79 -5.74
N ALA A 102 -42.64 -11.72 -4.79
CA ALA A 102 -41.47 -12.32 -4.22
C ALA A 102 -40.96 -13.49 -5.08
N HIS A 103 -39.69 -13.48 -5.41
CA HIS A 103 -39.05 -14.52 -6.21
C HIS A 103 -37.72 -14.96 -5.60
N ALA A 104 -37.47 -16.26 -5.58
CA ALA A 104 -36.17 -16.77 -5.17
C ALA A 104 -35.12 -16.43 -6.22
N LEU A 105 -33.98 -15.88 -5.76
CA LEU A 105 -32.81 -15.63 -6.58
C LEU A 105 -32.10 -16.95 -6.90
N LEU A 106 -31.77 -17.18 -8.17
CA LEU A 106 -31.03 -18.35 -8.61
C LEU A 106 -29.52 -18.01 -8.74
N ALA A 107 -28.69 -19.01 -8.49
CA ALA A 107 -27.23 -18.83 -8.49
C ALA A 107 -26.65 -18.38 -9.85
N ASP A 108 -27.31 -18.76 -10.94
CA ASP A 108 -26.90 -18.41 -12.30
C ASP A 108 -27.42 -17.03 -12.76
N GLU A 109 -28.28 -16.38 -11.98
CA GLU A 109 -28.84 -15.05 -12.24
C GLU A 109 -27.95 -13.91 -11.76
N VAL A 110 -26.99 -14.20 -10.86
CA VAL A 110 -26.12 -13.19 -10.25
C VAL A 110 -24.66 -13.64 -10.23
N GLY A 111 -23.78 -12.77 -10.69
CA GLY A 111 -22.35 -12.86 -10.41
C GLY A 111 -22.04 -11.99 -9.18
N ILE A 112 -21.22 -12.48 -8.27
CA ILE A 112 -20.79 -11.70 -7.11
C ILE A 112 -19.38 -11.20 -7.35
N GLN A 113 -19.22 -9.86 -7.34
CA GLN A 113 -17.92 -9.21 -7.46
C GLN A 113 -17.46 -8.73 -6.09
N ARG A 114 -16.18 -8.95 -5.78
CA ARG A 114 -15.53 -8.45 -4.57
C ARG A 114 -14.84 -7.14 -4.89
N ARG A 115 -15.14 -6.11 -4.10
CA ARG A 115 -14.44 -4.82 -4.14
C ARG A 115 -13.80 -4.54 -2.80
N ALA A 116 -12.61 -3.96 -2.84
CA ALA A 116 -11.96 -3.50 -1.63
C ALA A 116 -12.82 -2.45 -0.93
N SER A 117 -12.95 -2.56 0.38
CA SER A 117 -13.61 -1.55 1.21
C SER A 117 -12.70 -0.33 1.36
N GLY A 118 -13.24 0.84 1.06
CA GLY A 118 -12.48 2.09 1.17
C GLY A 118 -11.33 2.19 0.16
N ALA A 119 -10.19 2.70 0.62
CA ALA A 119 -8.99 2.93 -0.21
C ALA A 119 -8.05 1.72 -0.32
N LEU A 120 -8.38 0.59 0.32
CA LEU A 120 -7.49 -0.58 0.35
C LEU A 120 -7.27 -1.18 -1.04
N VAL A 121 -6.04 -1.61 -1.28
CA VAL A 121 -5.69 -2.43 -2.44
C VAL A 121 -5.71 -3.89 -1.98
N VAL A 122 -6.62 -4.67 -2.55
CA VAL A 122 -6.85 -6.07 -2.17
C VAL A 122 -6.31 -6.99 -3.24
N GLN A 123 -5.62 -8.04 -2.81
CA GLN A 123 -5.18 -9.14 -3.66
C GLN A 123 -5.64 -10.48 -3.06
N GLU A 124 -6.23 -11.31 -3.90
CA GLU A 124 -6.65 -12.67 -3.56
C GLU A 124 -6.00 -13.67 -4.52
N ASP A 125 -5.46 -14.75 -3.98
CA ASP A 125 -4.92 -15.88 -4.72
C ASP A 125 -5.29 -17.19 -3.99
N GLY A 126 -6.33 -17.84 -4.47
CA GLY A 126 -6.88 -19.05 -3.85
C GLY A 126 -7.29 -18.85 -2.39
N THR A 127 -6.56 -19.45 -1.47
CA THR A 127 -6.81 -19.31 -0.02
C THR A 127 -6.11 -18.12 0.61
N ARG A 128 -5.23 -17.43 -0.14
CA ARG A 128 -4.43 -16.31 0.35
C ARG A 128 -5.15 -15.01 0.06
N PHE A 129 -5.21 -14.15 1.05
CA PHE A 129 -5.85 -12.85 0.94
C PHE A 129 -5.05 -11.80 1.70
N ALA A 130 -4.73 -10.71 1.03
CA ALA A 130 -4.04 -9.58 1.64
C ALA A 130 -4.67 -8.26 1.20
N ALA A 131 -4.74 -7.29 2.11
CA ALA A 131 -5.17 -5.94 1.84
C ALA A 131 -4.08 -4.96 2.28
N LEU A 132 -3.73 -4.02 1.41
CA LEU A 132 -2.72 -3.00 1.66
C LEU A 132 -3.39 -1.63 1.73
N ASP A 133 -3.03 -0.84 2.75
CA ASP A 133 -3.34 0.59 2.78
C ASP A 133 -2.35 1.35 1.87
N PRO A 134 -2.78 1.89 0.72
CA PRO A 134 -1.93 2.63 -0.19
C PRO A 134 -1.71 4.09 0.23
N VAL A 135 -2.35 4.55 1.30
CA VAL A 135 -2.30 5.95 1.73
C VAL A 135 -0.93 6.27 2.30
N ILE A 136 -0.23 7.21 1.66
CA ILE A 136 1.06 7.69 2.12
C ILE A 136 0.86 8.90 3.03
N SER A 137 0.98 8.70 4.33
CA SER A 137 0.91 9.77 5.31
C SER A 137 2.09 10.75 5.16
N PRO A 138 1.99 11.99 5.68
CA PRO A 138 3.12 12.92 5.71
C PRO A 138 4.38 12.33 6.35
N ALA A 139 4.22 11.56 7.45
CA ALA A 139 5.33 10.89 8.11
C ALA A 139 6.00 9.82 7.21
N LEU A 140 5.22 9.00 6.51
CA LEU A 140 5.74 8.01 5.56
C LEU A 140 6.44 8.67 4.38
N ARG A 141 5.95 9.82 3.93
CA ARG A 141 6.59 10.61 2.87
C ARG A 141 7.93 11.17 3.32
N SER A 142 7.99 11.74 4.53
CA SER A 142 9.23 12.25 5.15
C SER A 142 10.28 11.14 5.28
N GLU A 143 9.87 9.97 5.77
CA GLU A 143 10.78 8.82 5.86
C GLU A 143 11.23 8.33 4.47
N GLY A 144 10.36 8.33 3.48
CA GLY A 144 10.70 8.01 2.10
C GLY A 144 11.78 8.94 1.53
N LEU A 145 11.64 10.25 1.76
CA LEU A 145 12.66 11.24 1.39
C LEU A 145 13.99 11.00 2.12
N ALA A 146 13.96 10.73 3.42
CA ALA A 146 15.16 10.44 4.19
C ALA A 146 15.91 9.20 3.64
N ARG A 147 15.18 8.14 3.28
CA ARG A 147 15.75 6.93 2.65
C ARG A 147 16.35 7.23 1.27
N GLU A 148 15.72 8.11 0.50
CA GLU A 148 16.26 8.53 -0.79
C GLU A 148 17.54 9.35 -0.62
N VAL A 149 17.60 10.26 0.37
CA VAL A 149 18.82 10.99 0.74
C VAL A 149 19.96 10.01 1.03
N VAL A 150 19.75 9.05 1.94
CA VAL A 150 20.77 8.02 2.26
C VAL A 150 21.25 7.31 1.00
N SER A 151 20.32 6.86 0.15
CA SER A 151 20.67 6.17 -1.09
C SER A 151 21.53 7.02 -2.03
N ARG A 152 21.19 8.30 -2.17
CA ARG A 152 21.97 9.21 -3.04
C ARG A 152 23.35 9.49 -2.48
N VAL A 153 23.46 9.71 -1.17
CA VAL A 153 24.75 9.89 -0.51
C VAL A 153 25.62 8.64 -0.64
N GLN A 154 25.06 7.45 -0.41
CA GLN A 154 25.82 6.19 -0.60
C GLN A 154 26.30 6.00 -2.04
N ARG A 155 25.52 6.40 -3.03
CA ARG A 155 25.96 6.42 -4.42
C ARG A 155 27.11 7.39 -4.63
N MET A 156 26.99 8.63 -4.13
CA MET A 156 28.06 9.64 -4.25
C MET A 156 29.34 9.18 -3.56
N ARG A 157 29.26 8.56 -2.38
CA ARG A 157 30.42 7.95 -1.69
C ARG A 157 31.16 6.96 -2.59
N LYS A 158 30.41 6.09 -3.28
CA LYS A 158 30.98 5.12 -4.22
C LYS A 158 31.62 5.79 -5.45
N GLU A 159 30.95 6.78 -6.03
CA GLU A 159 31.41 7.49 -7.22
C GLU A 159 32.67 8.35 -6.93
N THR A 160 32.79 8.86 -5.71
CA THR A 160 33.99 9.61 -5.25
C THR A 160 35.12 8.72 -4.74
N GLY A 161 34.95 7.39 -4.77
CA GLY A 161 35.99 6.43 -4.37
C GLY A 161 36.28 6.38 -2.86
N LEU A 162 35.32 6.80 -2.02
CA LEU A 162 35.45 6.71 -0.56
C LEU A 162 35.44 5.27 -0.08
N HIS A 163 36.27 4.98 0.91
CA HIS A 163 36.23 3.68 1.59
C HIS A 163 34.96 3.54 2.43
N VAL A 164 34.53 2.29 2.66
CA VAL A 164 33.28 2.00 3.40
C VAL A 164 33.30 2.62 4.80
N SER A 165 34.45 2.66 5.47
CA SER A 165 34.65 3.20 6.80
C SER A 165 34.94 4.71 6.86
N ASP A 166 35.12 5.37 5.71
CA ASP A 166 35.42 6.81 5.70
C ASP A 166 34.24 7.62 6.27
N ARG A 167 34.54 8.56 7.14
CA ARG A 167 33.59 9.56 7.61
C ARG A 167 33.53 10.73 6.63
N ILE A 168 32.37 11.37 6.58
CA ILE A 168 32.10 12.48 5.66
C ILE A 168 31.55 13.70 6.38
N GLN A 169 31.79 14.86 5.80
CA GLN A 169 31.04 16.07 6.04
C GLN A 169 30.03 16.20 4.90
N LEU A 170 28.74 16.32 5.23
CA LEU A 170 27.62 16.36 4.29
C LEU A 170 26.85 17.66 4.43
N GLU A 171 26.71 18.38 3.32
CA GLU A 171 25.84 19.55 3.21
C GLU A 171 24.73 19.26 2.21
N ILE A 172 23.49 19.58 2.58
CA ILE A 172 22.29 19.37 1.77
C ILE A 172 21.57 20.70 1.64
N SER A 173 21.50 21.26 0.42
CA SER A 173 20.71 22.43 0.10
C SER A 173 19.45 22.00 -0.65
N GLY A 174 18.27 22.42 -0.18
CA GLY A 174 17.03 21.99 -0.79
C GLY A 174 15.80 22.70 -0.25
N PRO A 175 14.62 22.44 -0.86
CA PRO A 175 13.36 23.00 -0.40
C PRO A 175 12.97 22.47 0.99
N ASP A 176 11.99 23.12 1.63
CA ASP A 176 11.54 22.83 2.98
C ASP A 176 11.25 21.33 3.20
N ALA A 177 10.55 20.70 2.27
CA ALA A 177 10.22 19.28 2.37
C ALA A 177 11.45 18.37 2.56
N VAL A 178 12.58 18.69 1.92
CA VAL A 178 13.83 17.95 2.06
C VAL A 178 14.49 18.30 3.38
N ARG A 179 14.55 19.57 3.76
CA ARG A 179 15.15 20.03 5.01
C ARG A 179 14.42 19.47 6.22
N ASP A 180 13.09 19.49 6.21
CA ASP A 180 12.25 18.94 7.27
C ASP A 180 12.42 17.42 7.41
N ALA A 181 12.48 16.70 6.27
CA ALA A 181 12.73 15.28 6.28
C ALA A 181 14.13 14.94 6.83
N VAL A 182 15.15 15.69 6.43
CA VAL A 182 16.51 15.52 6.98
C VAL A 182 16.57 15.87 8.46
N ALA A 183 15.88 16.92 8.90
CA ALA A 183 15.82 17.30 10.31
C ALA A 183 15.12 16.22 11.16
N ALA A 184 13.98 15.72 10.69
CA ALA A 184 13.21 14.68 11.39
C ALA A 184 13.96 13.34 11.51
N HIS A 185 14.85 13.02 10.56
CA HIS A 185 15.57 11.74 10.50
C HIS A 185 17.10 11.91 10.62
N ARG A 186 17.55 13.01 11.20
CA ARG A 186 18.96 13.45 11.19
C ARG A 186 19.92 12.37 11.70
N GLU A 187 19.67 11.84 12.88
CA GLU A 187 20.55 10.86 13.53
C GLU A 187 20.64 9.57 12.71
N TRP A 188 19.52 9.11 12.21
CA TRP A 188 19.48 7.92 11.36
C TRP A 188 20.25 8.15 10.06
N ILE A 189 20.02 9.26 9.34
CA ILE A 189 20.74 9.58 8.10
C ILE A 189 22.25 9.66 8.39
N ALA A 190 22.64 10.39 9.43
CA ALA A 190 24.06 10.55 9.75
C ALA A 190 24.75 9.21 10.06
N GLY A 191 24.04 8.31 10.76
CA GLY A 191 24.52 6.95 11.04
C GLY A 191 24.70 6.12 9.78
N GLU A 192 23.67 6.09 8.92
CA GLU A 192 23.69 5.30 7.68
C GLU A 192 24.76 5.74 6.67
N VAL A 193 25.09 7.02 6.63
CA VAL A 193 26.07 7.54 5.67
C VAL A 193 27.42 7.85 6.31
N LEU A 194 27.63 7.55 7.59
CA LEU A 194 28.82 7.87 8.37
C LEU A 194 29.18 9.36 8.34
N ALA A 195 28.17 10.23 8.44
CA ALA A 195 28.41 11.67 8.47
C ALA A 195 28.91 12.10 9.86
N ALA A 196 30.11 12.68 9.93
CA ALA A 196 30.62 13.37 11.10
C ALA A 196 29.93 14.72 11.29
N SER A 197 29.54 15.34 10.18
CA SER A 197 28.75 16.58 10.16
C SER A 197 27.66 16.48 9.06
N LEU A 198 26.45 16.90 9.41
CA LEU A 198 25.32 17.00 8.48
C LEU A 198 24.70 18.39 8.64
N VAL A 199 24.76 19.20 7.58
CA VAL A 199 24.23 20.57 7.56
C VAL A 199 23.16 20.67 6.48
N THR A 200 22.05 21.34 6.79
CA THR A 200 20.99 21.65 5.81
C THR A 200 20.92 23.14 5.56
N LYS A 201 20.71 23.53 4.31
CA LYS A 201 20.60 24.92 3.86
C LYS A 201 19.41 25.11 2.93
N ASP A 202 19.04 26.35 2.72
CA ASP A 202 18.01 26.71 1.75
C ASP A 202 18.40 26.32 0.33
N ALA A 203 17.42 26.10 -0.54
CA ALA A 203 17.63 25.72 -1.94
C ALA A 203 18.45 26.75 -2.74
N THR A 204 18.53 27.99 -2.26
CA THR A 204 19.32 29.08 -2.86
C THR A 204 20.76 29.18 -2.33
N ASP A 205 21.05 28.58 -1.18
CA ASP A 205 22.38 28.55 -0.58
C ASP A 205 23.08 27.25 -0.95
N VAL A 206 23.62 27.20 -2.16
CA VAL A 206 24.25 25.99 -2.72
C VAL A 206 25.76 26.14 -2.69
N ALA A 207 26.43 25.18 -2.06
CA ALA A 207 27.88 25.11 -2.06
C ALA A 207 28.44 24.95 -3.48
N PHE A 208 29.58 25.60 -3.78
CA PHE A 208 30.21 25.52 -5.12
C PHE A 208 30.55 24.09 -5.58
N THR A 209 30.80 23.19 -4.65
CA THR A 209 31.09 21.76 -4.91
C THR A 209 29.86 20.87 -4.92
N ALA A 210 28.68 21.43 -4.71
CA ALA A 210 27.46 20.64 -4.62
C ALA A 210 27.01 20.13 -5.99
N VAL A 211 26.50 18.90 -5.98
CA VAL A 211 25.95 18.23 -7.16
C VAL A 211 24.42 18.21 -7.04
N ALA A 212 23.75 18.52 -8.13
CA ALA A 212 22.29 18.42 -8.20
C ALA A 212 21.84 16.95 -8.13
N VAL A 213 20.89 16.67 -7.25
CA VAL A 213 20.36 15.34 -6.97
C VAL A 213 18.85 15.37 -7.09
N ASP A 214 18.29 14.44 -7.82
CA ASP A 214 16.85 14.23 -7.87
C ASP A 214 16.41 13.26 -6.75
N LEU A 215 15.51 13.74 -5.90
CA LEU A 215 14.87 12.99 -4.82
C LEU A 215 13.39 12.80 -5.17
N ASP A 216 13.11 11.86 -6.05
CA ASP A 216 11.74 11.54 -6.46
C ASP A 216 10.96 12.73 -7.08
N GLY A 217 11.63 13.52 -7.93
CA GLY A 217 11.06 14.70 -8.57
C GLY A 217 11.28 16.00 -7.77
N ILE A 218 11.98 15.94 -6.65
CA ILE A 218 12.40 17.10 -5.86
C ILE A 218 13.90 17.29 -6.06
N THR A 219 14.31 18.41 -6.63
CA THR A 219 15.73 18.72 -6.79
C THR A 219 16.32 19.24 -5.49
N ALA A 220 17.43 18.66 -5.07
CA ALA A 220 18.29 19.14 -3.99
C ALA A 220 19.76 19.15 -4.45
N HIS A 221 20.63 19.77 -3.67
CA HIS A 221 22.08 19.85 -3.99
C HIS A 221 22.87 19.29 -2.81
N PHE A 222 23.75 18.34 -3.09
CA PHE A 222 24.56 17.66 -2.08
C PHE A 222 26.04 17.99 -2.29
N ALA A 223 26.69 18.47 -1.24
CA ALA A 223 28.14 18.55 -1.18
C ALA A 223 28.66 17.56 -0.14
N LEU A 224 29.63 16.75 -0.56
CA LEU A 224 30.20 15.70 0.25
C LEU A 224 31.73 15.82 0.22
N THR A 225 32.35 15.85 1.40
CA THR A 225 33.80 15.82 1.55
C THR A 225 34.18 14.76 2.58
N LYS A 226 35.38 14.15 2.39
CA LYS A 226 35.92 13.24 3.40
C LYS A 226 36.28 14.02 4.66
N ASP A 227 35.85 13.52 5.79
CA ASP A 227 36.27 14.03 7.10
C ASP A 227 37.73 13.64 7.35
N ARG A 228 38.51 14.52 7.92
CA ARG A 228 39.98 14.35 8.10
C ARG A 228 40.32 13.61 9.38
#